data_0633aa603918a16a3ea8004e9d0270e6
#
_entry.id   0633aa603918a16a3ea8004e9d0270e6
#
_cell.length_a   1.000
_cell.length_b   1.000
_cell.length_c   1.000
_cell.angle_alpha   90.00
_cell.angle_beta   90.00
_cell.angle_gamma   90.00
#
_symmetry.space_group_name_H-M   'P 1'
#
loop_
_entity.id
_entity.type
_entity.pdbx_description
1 polymer ?
#
loop_
_entity_poly.entity_id
_entity_poly.type
_entity_poly.pdbx_seq_one_letter_code
_entity_poly.pdbx_strand_id
1 'polypeptide(L)'
;PLLAGAMKELCQKVVRQKADFGIAFDADGDRALFVDNLGRPVPTYVIAYLIFQHRRPPFVVDEPLFKIFQQLKIIDLKNIIPSRVGYAFIRATMRQANSSSTAEYSGHYCFEETFQADSAHFAFIQVLNSLSAQRQTLAEFYDGLPAFAVDMKNFKFKEATDWLAIRKKFINHFGKGAKEIAERDGLTFDFGERWLNVRLSNNEPLLRFTAGAETSSVVAKLLKESCSFPQWV
;
A
#
# COMPACT_ATOMS: atom_id res chain seq x y z
N PRO A 1 -11.30 -7.88 -2.12
CA PRO A 1 -9.93 -8.38 -2.12
C PRO A 1 -9.80 -9.52 -3.13
N LEU A 2 -8.78 -9.46 -3.97
CA LEU A 2 -8.48 -10.55 -4.89
C LEU A 2 -8.14 -11.80 -4.08
N LEU A 3 -8.88 -12.86 -4.29
CA LEU A 3 -8.67 -14.12 -3.60
C LEU A 3 -7.26 -14.64 -3.91
N ALA A 4 -6.56 -15.14 -2.91
CA ALA A 4 -5.20 -15.68 -3.08
C ALA A 4 -5.12 -16.76 -4.19
N GLY A 5 -6.22 -17.50 -4.42
CA GLY A 5 -6.32 -18.46 -5.50
C GLY A 5 -6.30 -17.84 -6.91
N ALA A 6 -6.97 -16.68 -7.11
CA ALA A 6 -6.96 -15.99 -8.40
C ALA A 6 -5.57 -15.48 -8.79
N MET A 7 -4.83 -14.95 -7.83
CA MET A 7 -3.44 -14.52 -8.07
C MET A 7 -2.54 -15.72 -8.43
N LYS A 8 -2.73 -16.88 -7.78
CA LYS A 8 -1.95 -18.08 -8.10
C LYS A 8 -2.15 -18.55 -9.53
N GLU A 9 -3.39 -18.55 -10.00
CA GLU A 9 -3.72 -18.91 -11.39
C GLU A 9 -3.08 -17.92 -12.38
N LEU A 10 -3.19 -16.61 -12.11
CA LEU A 10 -2.57 -15.59 -12.95
C LEU A 10 -1.05 -15.75 -13.02
N CYS A 11 -0.37 -15.98 -11.90
CA CYS A 11 1.08 -16.23 -11.85
C CYS A 11 1.48 -17.41 -12.76
N GLN A 12 0.76 -18.52 -12.66
CA GLN A 12 1.01 -19.71 -13.50
C GLN A 12 0.74 -19.43 -14.99
N LYS A 13 -0.31 -18.66 -15.29
CA LYS A 13 -0.68 -18.32 -16.66
C LYS A 13 0.36 -17.43 -17.33
N VAL A 14 0.87 -16.42 -16.61
CA VAL A 14 1.94 -15.54 -17.10
C VAL A 14 3.16 -16.34 -17.54
N VAL A 15 3.66 -17.21 -16.65
CA VAL A 15 4.83 -18.05 -16.97
C VAL A 15 4.57 -19.01 -18.14
N ARG A 16 3.43 -19.70 -18.13
CA ARG A 16 3.05 -20.67 -19.17
C ARG A 16 2.93 -20.01 -20.55
N GLN A 17 2.38 -18.82 -20.61
CA GLN A 17 2.16 -18.08 -21.86
C GLN A 17 3.33 -17.17 -22.24
N LYS A 18 4.37 -17.10 -21.40
CA LYS A 18 5.53 -16.20 -21.58
C LYS A 18 5.06 -14.74 -21.77
N ALA A 19 4.05 -14.32 -21.00
CA ALA A 19 3.55 -12.96 -21.08
C ALA A 19 4.55 -11.98 -20.42
N ASP A 20 4.60 -10.75 -20.91
CA ASP A 20 5.47 -9.69 -20.35
C ASP A 20 5.09 -9.31 -18.92
N PHE A 21 3.82 -9.40 -18.58
CA PHE A 21 3.30 -9.30 -17.21
C PHE A 21 1.83 -9.78 -17.18
N GLY A 22 1.27 -9.90 -15.99
CA GLY A 22 -0.14 -10.20 -15.75
C GLY A 22 -0.80 -9.10 -14.91
N ILE A 23 -2.11 -8.93 -15.13
CA ILE A 23 -2.92 -8.02 -14.32
C ILE A 23 -4.19 -8.72 -13.88
N ALA A 24 -4.60 -8.45 -12.65
CA ALA A 24 -5.89 -8.84 -12.12
C ALA A 24 -6.64 -7.60 -11.63
N PHE A 25 -7.89 -7.48 -12.07
CA PHE A 25 -8.84 -6.50 -11.57
C PHE A 25 -9.73 -7.14 -10.51
N ASP A 26 -10.23 -6.36 -9.58
CA ASP A 26 -11.28 -6.83 -8.70
C ASP A 26 -12.68 -6.76 -9.36
N ALA A 27 -13.74 -7.05 -8.59
CA ALA A 27 -15.06 -7.30 -9.17
C ALA A 27 -15.70 -6.05 -9.80
N ASP A 28 -15.41 -4.88 -9.27
CA ASP A 28 -15.88 -3.56 -9.75
C ASP A 28 -14.83 -2.83 -10.62
N GLY A 29 -13.62 -3.39 -10.75
CA GLY A 29 -12.59 -2.93 -11.67
C GLY A 29 -11.89 -1.64 -11.23
N ASP A 30 -11.95 -1.30 -9.94
CA ASP A 30 -11.32 -0.12 -9.38
C ASP A 30 -9.89 -0.37 -8.85
N ARG A 31 -9.53 -1.65 -8.59
CA ARG A 31 -8.18 -2.08 -8.19
C ARG A 31 -7.46 -2.87 -9.25
N ALA A 32 -6.15 -2.62 -9.37
CA ALA A 32 -5.24 -3.36 -10.23
C ALA A 32 -4.11 -3.99 -9.42
N LEU A 33 -3.94 -5.31 -9.53
CA LEU A 33 -2.80 -6.04 -8.99
C LEU A 33 -2.00 -6.66 -10.15
N PHE A 34 -0.68 -6.61 -10.04
CA PHE A 34 0.21 -6.99 -11.13
C PHE A 34 1.05 -8.22 -10.77
N VAL A 35 1.42 -8.96 -11.80
CA VAL A 35 2.32 -10.12 -11.76
C VAL A 35 3.40 -9.88 -12.79
N ASP A 36 4.67 -10.03 -12.43
CA ASP A 36 5.79 -9.87 -13.36
C ASP A 36 5.92 -11.05 -14.34
N ASN A 37 6.79 -10.92 -15.33
CA ASN A 37 7.05 -11.93 -16.34
C ASN A 37 7.66 -13.25 -15.79
N LEU A 38 8.13 -13.27 -14.54
CA LEU A 38 8.56 -14.47 -13.83
C LEU A 38 7.45 -15.12 -13.00
N GLY A 39 6.22 -14.56 -13.05
CA GLY A 39 5.07 -15.09 -12.31
C GLY A 39 5.04 -14.71 -10.83
N ARG A 40 5.75 -13.66 -10.43
CA ARG A 40 5.76 -13.16 -9.05
C ARG A 40 4.75 -12.02 -8.89
N PRO A 41 3.90 -12.04 -7.85
CA PRO A 41 3.08 -10.87 -7.51
C PRO A 41 3.97 -9.65 -7.25
N VAL A 42 3.63 -8.52 -7.87
CA VAL A 42 4.40 -7.28 -7.73
C VAL A 42 3.73 -6.40 -6.65
N PRO A 43 4.48 -5.98 -5.62
CA PRO A 43 3.94 -5.09 -4.59
C PRO A 43 3.43 -3.76 -5.16
N THR A 44 2.36 -3.23 -4.57
CA THR A 44 1.73 -1.99 -5.05
C THR A 44 2.69 -0.80 -5.06
N TYR A 45 3.64 -0.72 -4.11
CA TYR A 45 4.62 0.37 -4.08
C TYR A 45 5.55 0.36 -5.30
N VAL A 46 5.86 -0.81 -5.85
CA VAL A 46 6.68 -0.96 -7.06
C VAL A 46 5.93 -0.39 -8.26
N ILE A 47 4.65 -0.75 -8.40
CA ILE A 47 3.78 -0.24 -9.47
C ILE A 47 3.54 1.26 -9.34
N ALA A 48 3.27 1.74 -8.12
CA ALA A 48 3.12 3.17 -7.86
C ALA A 48 4.38 3.95 -8.24
N TYR A 49 5.55 3.45 -7.85
CA TYR A 49 6.82 4.08 -8.20
C TYR A 49 7.07 4.08 -9.72
N LEU A 50 6.80 2.96 -10.41
CA LEU A 50 6.91 2.86 -11.86
C LEU A 50 6.02 3.90 -12.57
N ILE A 51 4.76 4.05 -12.13
CA ILE A 51 3.83 5.04 -12.67
C ILE A 51 4.35 6.46 -12.39
N PHE A 52 4.79 6.75 -11.17
CA PHE A 52 5.20 8.09 -10.75
C PHE A 52 6.43 8.62 -11.49
N GLN A 53 7.33 7.73 -11.96
CA GLN A 53 8.50 8.13 -12.76
C GLN A 53 8.16 8.91 -14.03
N HIS A 54 6.96 8.71 -14.57
CA HIS A 54 6.52 9.32 -15.84
C HIS A 54 5.39 10.34 -15.64
N ARG A 55 5.19 10.80 -14.41
CA ARG A 55 4.11 11.72 -14.08
C ARG A 55 4.60 12.97 -13.35
N ARG A 56 3.79 14.01 -13.37
CA ARG A 56 4.09 15.29 -12.72
C ARG A 56 3.81 15.21 -11.21
N PRO A 57 4.78 15.48 -10.32
CA PRO A 57 4.50 15.60 -8.90
C PRO A 57 3.66 16.85 -8.57
N PRO A 58 3.06 16.96 -7.37
CA PRO A 58 3.16 15.99 -6.29
C PRO A 58 2.26 14.77 -6.50
N PHE A 59 2.55 13.67 -5.76
CA PHE A 59 1.77 12.44 -5.77
C PHE A 59 1.12 12.22 -4.42
N VAL A 60 -0.14 11.82 -4.39
CA VAL A 60 -0.83 11.52 -3.13
C VAL A 60 -0.82 10.01 -2.91
N VAL A 61 -0.43 9.60 -1.72
CA VAL A 61 -0.42 8.18 -1.33
C VAL A 61 -1.05 7.99 0.05
N ASP A 62 -1.53 6.79 0.32
CA ASP A 62 -1.99 6.43 1.65
C ASP A 62 -0.83 6.27 2.65
N GLU A 63 -1.15 6.21 3.93
CA GLU A 63 -0.15 6.12 5.00
C GLU A 63 0.82 4.93 4.85
N PRO A 64 0.37 3.69 4.50
CA PRO A 64 1.30 2.58 4.26
C PRO A 64 2.29 2.85 3.14
N LEU A 65 1.85 3.33 1.98
CA LEU A 65 2.75 3.66 0.87
C LEU A 65 3.70 4.80 1.21
N PHE A 66 3.23 5.82 1.93
CA PHE A 66 4.10 6.90 2.41
C PHE A 66 5.23 6.34 3.27
N LYS A 67 4.94 5.46 4.22
CA LYS A 67 5.95 4.84 5.09
C LYS A 67 6.92 3.95 4.31
N ILE A 68 6.45 3.22 3.30
CA ILE A 68 7.31 2.44 2.41
C ILE A 68 8.28 3.36 1.66
N PHE A 69 7.79 4.41 1.02
CA PHE A 69 8.65 5.36 0.28
C PHE A 69 9.63 6.10 1.19
N GLN A 70 9.22 6.45 2.41
CA GLN A 70 10.10 7.05 3.42
C GLN A 70 11.26 6.11 3.80
N GLN A 71 10.99 4.82 3.95
CA GLN A 71 12.00 3.82 4.29
C GLN A 71 12.94 3.52 3.12
N LEU A 72 12.39 3.28 1.94
CA LEU A 72 13.14 2.90 0.74
C LEU A 72 13.92 4.05 0.12
N LYS A 73 13.50 5.29 0.33
CA LYS A 73 14.13 6.51 -0.24
C LYS A 73 14.28 6.47 -1.77
N ILE A 74 13.40 5.73 -2.45
CA ILE A 74 13.41 5.60 -3.92
C ILE A 74 12.77 6.80 -4.62
N ILE A 75 12.05 7.64 -3.89
CA ILE A 75 11.43 8.87 -4.38
C ILE A 75 11.70 10.01 -3.39
N ASP A 76 11.88 11.22 -3.89
CA ASP A 76 12.03 12.40 -3.05
C ASP A 76 10.70 12.69 -2.32
N LEU A 77 10.74 12.63 -0.99
CA LEU A 77 9.54 12.78 -0.16
C LEU A 77 8.85 14.16 -0.31
N LYS A 78 9.56 15.19 -0.78
CA LYS A 78 8.90 16.49 -1.11
C LYS A 78 7.88 16.38 -2.23
N ASN A 79 7.96 15.30 -3.04
CA ASN A 79 7.04 15.00 -4.13
C ASN A 79 5.86 14.13 -3.68
N ILE A 80 5.85 13.68 -2.40
CA ILE A 80 4.81 12.78 -1.86
C ILE A 80 3.98 13.51 -0.82
N ILE A 81 2.67 13.43 -0.95
CA ILE A 81 1.71 13.95 0.02
C ILE A 81 0.95 12.78 0.62
N PRO A 82 1.16 12.49 1.91
CA PRO A 82 0.43 11.41 2.56
C PRO A 82 -1.02 11.80 2.86
N SER A 83 -1.93 10.84 2.71
CA SER A 83 -3.35 10.96 3.00
C SER A 83 -3.85 9.83 3.90
N ARG A 84 -5.02 10.02 4.49
CA ARG A 84 -5.78 8.92 5.09
C ARG A 84 -6.22 7.95 4.00
N VAL A 85 -6.30 6.66 4.37
CA VAL A 85 -6.89 5.63 3.53
C VAL A 85 -8.38 5.92 3.28
N GLY A 86 -8.79 5.80 2.05
CA GLY A 86 -10.18 5.89 1.62
C GLY A 86 -10.42 6.92 0.53
N TYR A 87 -11.24 6.52 -0.41
CA TYR A 87 -11.57 7.22 -1.65
C TYR A 87 -11.83 8.74 -1.46
N ALA A 88 -12.69 9.09 -0.50
CA ALA A 88 -13.04 10.50 -0.27
C ALA A 88 -11.84 11.33 0.19
N PHE A 89 -10.99 10.77 1.06
CA PHE A 89 -9.83 11.46 1.60
C PHE A 89 -8.72 11.61 0.54
N ILE A 90 -8.40 10.52 -0.15
CA ILE A 90 -7.40 10.52 -1.23
C ILE A 90 -7.76 11.54 -2.30
N ARG A 91 -9.01 11.55 -2.78
CA ARG A 91 -9.47 12.51 -3.79
C ARG A 91 -9.48 13.96 -3.31
N ALA A 92 -9.89 14.18 -2.06
CA ALA A 92 -9.86 15.54 -1.48
C ALA A 92 -8.42 16.05 -1.42
N THR A 93 -7.48 15.23 -0.94
CA THR A 93 -6.06 15.56 -0.89
C THR A 93 -5.48 15.77 -2.29
N MET A 94 -5.85 14.93 -3.26
CA MET A 94 -5.43 15.05 -4.66
C MET A 94 -5.83 16.40 -5.26
N ARG A 95 -7.09 16.84 -5.04
CA ARG A 95 -7.59 18.13 -5.50
C ARG A 95 -6.86 19.30 -4.84
N GLN A 96 -6.72 19.26 -3.51
CA GLN A 96 -6.04 20.33 -2.76
C GLN A 96 -4.58 20.50 -3.16
N ALA A 97 -3.91 19.40 -3.45
CA ALA A 97 -2.50 19.37 -3.83
C ALA A 97 -2.27 19.61 -5.33
N ASN A 98 -3.32 19.67 -6.14
CA ASN A 98 -3.20 19.66 -7.60
C ASN A 98 -2.31 18.52 -8.11
N SER A 99 -2.51 17.33 -7.52
CA SER A 99 -1.72 16.13 -7.80
C SER A 99 -2.15 15.49 -9.11
N SER A 100 -1.18 15.03 -9.91
CA SER A 100 -1.46 14.36 -11.19
C SER A 100 -1.91 12.90 -11.01
N SER A 101 -1.54 12.26 -9.90
CA SER A 101 -1.89 10.86 -9.65
C SER A 101 -1.79 10.49 -8.18
N THR A 102 -2.51 9.42 -7.83
CA THR A 102 -2.51 8.84 -6.49
C THR A 102 -2.24 7.34 -6.56
N ALA A 103 -1.82 6.76 -5.43
CA ALA A 103 -1.80 5.32 -5.23
C ALA A 103 -2.16 4.98 -3.79
N GLU A 104 -2.91 3.91 -3.59
CA GLU A 104 -3.18 3.29 -2.30
C GLU A 104 -2.54 1.90 -2.22
N TYR A 105 -2.10 1.50 -1.05
CA TYR A 105 -1.54 0.15 -0.82
C TYR A 105 -2.49 -0.98 -1.25
N SER A 106 -3.78 -0.70 -1.23
CA SER A 106 -4.85 -1.61 -1.68
C SER A 106 -4.90 -1.86 -3.20
N GLY A 107 -4.16 -1.08 -4.02
CA GLY A 107 -4.16 -1.19 -5.47
C GLY A 107 -5.13 -0.26 -6.19
N HIS A 108 -5.68 0.76 -5.53
CA HIS A 108 -6.40 1.85 -6.19
C HIS A 108 -5.43 2.90 -6.70
N TYR A 109 -5.74 3.45 -7.87
CA TYR A 109 -4.97 4.51 -8.51
C TYR A 109 -5.93 5.54 -9.11
N CYS A 110 -5.80 6.82 -8.73
CA CYS A 110 -6.54 7.90 -9.36
C CYS A 110 -5.61 8.76 -10.23
N PHE A 111 -6.16 9.35 -11.27
CA PHE A 111 -5.41 10.19 -12.20
C PHE A 111 -6.19 11.45 -12.54
N GLU A 112 -5.47 12.54 -12.87
CA GLU A 112 -6.11 13.78 -13.31
C GLU A 112 -6.92 13.58 -14.59
N GLU A 113 -6.44 12.72 -15.51
CA GLU A 113 -7.12 12.40 -16.77
C GLU A 113 -8.40 11.60 -16.59
N THR A 114 -8.56 10.88 -15.50
CA THR A 114 -9.79 10.15 -15.15
C THR A 114 -10.71 10.96 -14.25
N PHE A 115 -10.60 12.29 -14.26
CA PHE A 115 -11.37 13.19 -13.38
C PHE A 115 -11.18 12.86 -11.89
N GLN A 116 -9.98 12.39 -11.54
CA GLN A 116 -9.61 11.97 -10.18
C GLN A 116 -10.44 10.77 -9.67
N ALA A 117 -11.02 9.99 -10.58
CA ALA A 117 -11.64 8.73 -10.24
C ALA A 117 -10.61 7.60 -10.22
N ASP A 118 -10.86 6.57 -9.39
CA ASP A 118 -10.11 5.33 -9.43
C ASP A 118 -10.24 4.70 -10.82
N SER A 119 -9.11 4.27 -11.38
CA SER A 119 -9.10 3.63 -12.69
C SER A 119 -7.98 2.60 -12.78
N ALA A 120 -8.32 1.36 -12.49
CA ALA A 120 -7.41 0.24 -12.66
C ALA A 120 -6.99 0.05 -14.13
N HIS A 121 -7.90 0.31 -15.08
CA HIS A 121 -7.61 0.25 -16.51
C HIS A 121 -6.60 1.33 -16.94
N PHE A 122 -6.72 2.54 -16.43
CA PHE A 122 -5.75 3.58 -16.73
C PHE A 122 -4.39 3.29 -16.08
N ALA A 123 -4.37 2.72 -14.86
CA ALA A 123 -3.15 2.25 -14.24
C ALA A 123 -2.43 1.18 -15.09
N PHE A 124 -3.19 0.23 -15.67
CA PHE A 124 -2.65 -0.74 -16.62
C PHE A 124 -1.96 -0.07 -17.80
N ILE A 125 -2.61 0.93 -18.43
CA ILE A 125 -2.04 1.68 -19.56
C ILE A 125 -0.77 2.41 -19.14
N GLN A 126 -0.74 3.02 -17.95
CA GLN A 126 0.46 3.70 -17.44
C GLN A 126 1.63 2.73 -17.24
N VAL A 127 1.38 1.54 -16.67
CA VAL A 127 2.41 0.50 -16.50
C VAL A 127 2.92 0.03 -17.86
N LEU A 128 2.04 -0.25 -18.82
CA LEU A 128 2.41 -0.66 -20.18
C LEU A 128 3.31 0.38 -20.86
N ASN A 129 2.90 1.65 -20.80
CA ASN A 129 3.68 2.75 -21.38
C ASN A 129 5.04 2.90 -20.71
N SER A 130 5.10 2.80 -19.37
CA SER A 130 6.34 2.95 -18.61
C SER A 130 7.34 1.85 -18.95
N LEU A 131 6.91 0.59 -18.99
CA LEU A 131 7.78 -0.53 -19.34
C LEU A 131 8.24 -0.45 -20.80
N SER A 132 7.35 -0.07 -21.71
CA SER A 132 7.72 0.09 -23.13
C SER A 132 8.76 1.20 -23.33
N ALA A 133 8.67 2.30 -22.59
CA ALA A 133 9.63 3.40 -22.68
C ALA A 133 10.99 3.03 -22.10
N GLN A 134 11.04 2.25 -21.02
CA GLN A 134 12.28 1.88 -20.32
C GLN A 134 13.00 0.68 -20.96
N ARG A 135 12.37 -0.05 -21.86
CA ARG A 135 12.89 -1.26 -22.50
C ARG A 135 13.39 -2.31 -21.50
N GLN A 136 12.72 -2.43 -20.37
CA GLN A 136 13.01 -3.43 -19.34
C GLN A 136 11.73 -4.19 -18.97
N THR A 137 11.89 -5.41 -18.48
CA THR A 137 10.78 -6.22 -17.97
C THR A 137 10.33 -5.71 -16.60
N LEU A 138 9.11 -6.06 -16.22
CA LEU A 138 8.59 -5.73 -14.87
C LEU A 138 9.41 -6.43 -13.77
N ALA A 139 9.92 -7.64 -14.03
CA ALA A 139 10.82 -8.34 -13.11
C ALA A 139 12.14 -7.60 -12.90
N GLU A 140 12.81 -7.16 -13.98
CA GLU A 140 14.05 -6.38 -13.89
C GLU A 140 13.85 -5.06 -13.17
N PHE A 141 12.72 -4.36 -13.41
CA PHE A 141 12.37 -3.16 -12.68
C PHE A 141 12.20 -3.44 -11.18
N TYR A 142 11.46 -4.49 -10.83
CA TYR A 142 11.23 -4.87 -9.44
C TYR A 142 12.52 -5.29 -8.73
N ASP A 143 13.34 -6.11 -9.37
CA ASP A 143 14.61 -6.60 -8.81
C ASP A 143 15.67 -5.49 -8.64
N GLY A 144 15.51 -4.38 -9.37
CA GLY A 144 16.34 -3.17 -9.22
C GLY A 144 16.01 -2.33 -7.99
N LEU A 145 14.91 -2.61 -7.29
CA LEU A 145 14.49 -1.87 -6.09
C LEU A 145 14.94 -2.57 -4.80
N PRO A 146 15.19 -1.81 -3.73
CA PRO A 146 15.46 -2.40 -2.43
C PRO A 146 14.31 -3.31 -1.97
N ALA A 147 14.64 -4.48 -1.43
CA ALA A 147 13.65 -5.40 -0.87
C ALA A 147 12.99 -4.77 0.36
N PHE A 148 11.67 -4.87 0.42
CA PHE A 148 10.88 -4.38 1.55
C PHE A 148 9.66 -5.27 1.77
N ALA A 149 9.47 -5.71 3.01
CA ALA A 149 8.35 -6.55 3.38
C ALA A 149 7.24 -5.71 4.04
N VAL A 150 6.02 -5.94 3.61
CA VAL A 150 4.82 -5.37 4.24
C VAL A 150 3.78 -6.48 4.36
N ASP A 151 3.10 -6.54 5.48
CA ASP A 151 1.98 -7.46 5.68
C ASP A 151 0.91 -6.80 6.53
N MET A 152 -0.31 -7.33 6.45
CA MET A 152 -1.50 -6.79 7.10
C MET A 152 -2.28 -7.88 7.81
N LYS A 153 -2.77 -7.56 9.01
CA LYS A 153 -3.71 -8.39 9.75
C LYS A 153 -4.92 -7.60 10.19
N ASN A 154 -6.07 -8.27 10.16
CA ASN A 154 -7.33 -7.72 10.64
C ASN A 154 -7.74 -8.42 11.92
N PHE A 155 -8.19 -7.63 12.88
CA PHE A 155 -8.76 -8.11 14.14
C PHE A 155 -10.21 -7.65 14.24
N LYS A 156 -11.16 -8.60 14.19
CA LYS A 156 -12.61 -8.31 14.28
C LYS A 156 -13.03 -8.11 15.73
N PHE A 157 -13.85 -7.13 15.98
CA PHE A 157 -14.51 -6.93 17.27
C PHE A 157 -15.83 -7.70 17.35
N LYS A 158 -16.27 -7.99 18.56
CA LYS A 158 -17.61 -8.53 18.83
C LYS A 158 -18.62 -7.44 19.13
N GLU A 159 -18.19 -6.28 19.61
CA GLU A 159 -19.01 -5.15 20.04
C GLU A 159 -18.43 -3.81 19.60
N ALA A 160 -19.21 -2.73 19.75
CA ALA A 160 -18.73 -1.39 19.46
C ALA A 160 -17.51 -1.05 20.34
N THR A 161 -16.40 -0.70 19.69
CA THR A 161 -15.13 -0.51 20.39
C THR A 161 -14.81 0.97 20.52
N ASP A 162 -14.45 1.39 21.73
CA ASP A 162 -13.99 2.75 22.01
C ASP A 162 -12.56 2.95 21.46
N TRP A 163 -12.47 3.63 20.32
CA TRP A 163 -11.19 3.97 19.70
C TRP A 163 -10.29 4.78 20.62
N LEU A 164 -10.82 5.67 21.45
CA LEU A 164 -9.99 6.51 22.33
C LEU A 164 -9.30 5.68 23.42
N ALA A 165 -10.01 4.70 23.97
CA ALA A 165 -9.46 3.78 24.95
C ALA A 165 -8.37 2.89 24.31
N ILE A 166 -8.66 2.34 23.13
CA ILE A 166 -7.69 1.52 22.35
C ILE A 166 -6.45 2.35 22.02
N ARG A 167 -6.62 3.53 21.47
CA ARG A 167 -5.56 4.45 21.10
C ARG A 167 -4.59 4.69 22.28
N LYS A 168 -5.12 4.96 23.47
CA LYS A 168 -4.31 5.18 24.68
C LYS A 168 -3.47 3.95 25.03
N LYS A 169 -4.06 2.74 24.94
CA LYS A 169 -3.34 1.48 25.21
C LYS A 169 -2.20 1.28 24.19
N PHE A 170 -2.42 1.53 22.89
CA PHE A 170 -1.38 1.40 21.86
C PHE A 170 -0.24 2.41 22.08
N ILE A 171 -0.55 3.66 22.37
CA ILE A 171 0.47 4.68 22.66
C ILE A 171 1.31 4.28 23.88
N ASN A 172 0.69 3.80 24.94
CA ASN A 172 1.41 3.36 26.15
C ASN A 172 2.32 2.16 25.90
N HIS A 173 1.93 1.26 24.99
CA HIS A 173 2.71 0.03 24.69
C HIS A 173 3.80 0.31 23.65
N PHE A 174 3.43 0.78 22.48
CA PHE A 174 4.35 0.94 21.36
C PHE A 174 5.06 2.29 21.35
N GLY A 175 4.49 3.31 21.99
CA GLY A 175 5.03 4.67 21.96
C GLY A 175 6.40 4.80 22.60
N LYS A 176 6.71 4.01 23.63
CA LYS A 176 8.02 4.06 24.32
C LYS A 176 9.20 3.69 23.43
N GLY A 177 8.97 2.91 22.38
CA GLY A 177 10.01 2.48 21.44
C GLY A 177 9.97 3.22 20.11
N ALA A 178 8.92 3.99 19.85
CA ALA A 178 8.75 4.71 18.59
C ALA A 178 9.60 5.99 18.56
N LYS A 179 10.24 6.26 17.43
CA LYS A 179 10.92 7.53 17.14
C LYS A 179 9.92 8.64 16.82
N GLU A 180 8.82 8.27 16.20
CA GLU A 180 7.73 9.16 15.80
C GLU A 180 6.38 8.42 15.91
N ILE A 181 5.33 9.14 16.27
CA ILE A 181 3.95 8.67 16.23
C ILE A 181 3.17 9.64 15.36
N ALA A 182 2.69 9.15 14.20
CA ALA A 182 1.82 9.92 13.33
C ALA A 182 0.35 9.48 13.53
N GLU A 183 -0.56 10.47 13.52
CA GLU A 183 -1.99 10.26 13.77
C GLU A 183 -2.85 10.59 12.54
N ARG A 184 -2.25 10.58 11.36
CA ARG A 184 -2.93 10.92 10.10
C ARG A 184 -4.00 9.91 9.73
N ASP A 185 -3.69 8.61 9.89
CA ASP A 185 -4.62 7.51 9.60
C ASP A 185 -4.54 6.46 10.71
N GLY A 186 -5.30 6.70 11.77
CA GLY A 186 -5.15 5.94 13.02
C GLY A 186 -3.85 6.31 13.74
N LEU A 187 -3.06 5.31 14.13
CA LEU A 187 -1.76 5.48 14.77
C LEU A 187 -0.69 4.80 13.93
N THR A 188 0.32 5.54 13.54
CA THR A 188 1.52 4.99 12.90
C THR A 188 2.72 5.17 13.83
N PHE A 189 3.27 4.06 14.32
CA PHE A 189 4.47 4.01 15.12
C PHE A 189 5.67 3.77 14.22
N ASP A 190 6.56 4.75 14.13
CA ASP A 190 7.82 4.62 13.37
C ASP A 190 8.97 4.31 14.34
N PHE A 191 9.63 3.17 14.13
CA PHE A 191 10.78 2.72 14.93
C PHE A 191 12.13 2.94 14.21
N GLY A 192 12.11 3.59 13.04
CA GLY A 192 13.27 3.83 12.20
C GLY A 192 13.40 2.78 11.09
N GLU A 193 13.69 1.52 11.39
CA GLU A 193 13.86 0.45 10.40
C GLU A 193 12.59 -0.37 10.15
N ARG A 194 11.56 -0.12 10.93
CA ARG A 194 10.25 -0.76 10.85
C ARG A 194 9.16 0.20 11.31
N TRP A 195 7.94 -0.05 10.90
CA TRP A 195 6.79 0.73 11.32
C TRP A 195 5.56 -0.16 11.51
N LEU A 196 4.62 0.33 12.30
CA LEU A 196 3.32 -0.28 12.55
C LEU A 196 2.25 0.78 12.44
N ASN A 197 1.28 0.58 11.55
CA ASN A 197 0.05 1.36 11.50
C ASN A 197 -1.11 0.55 12.10
N VAL A 198 -1.89 1.20 12.94
CA VAL A 198 -3.09 0.63 13.58
C VAL A 198 -4.25 1.58 13.37
N ARG A 199 -5.30 1.12 12.71
CA ARG A 199 -6.48 1.94 12.45
C ARG A 199 -7.78 1.15 12.49
N LEU A 200 -8.88 1.84 12.70
CA LEU A 200 -10.20 1.27 12.45
C LEU A 200 -10.42 1.10 10.94
N SER A 201 -11.10 0.03 10.55
CA SER A 201 -11.62 -0.08 9.19
C SER A 201 -12.76 0.91 8.99
N ASN A 202 -12.84 1.50 7.79
CA ASN A 202 -13.93 2.41 7.44
C ASN A 202 -15.25 1.68 7.19
N ASN A 203 -15.19 0.40 6.79
CA ASN A 203 -16.34 -0.34 6.28
C ASN A 203 -16.75 -1.54 7.16
N GLU A 204 -15.90 -1.99 8.05
CA GLU A 204 -16.11 -3.20 8.85
C GLU A 204 -15.73 -2.95 10.31
N PRO A 205 -16.39 -3.61 11.27
CA PRO A 205 -16.04 -3.49 12.70
C PRO A 205 -14.76 -4.26 13.02
N LEU A 206 -13.63 -3.73 12.59
CA LEU A 206 -12.32 -4.34 12.83
C LEU A 206 -11.20 -3.30 12.97
N LEU A 207 -10.15 -3.67 13.72
CA LEU A 207 -8.84 -3.04 13.67
C LEU A 207 -8.03 -3.65 12.53
N ARG A 208 -7.37 -2.78 11.79
CA ARG A 208 -6.39 -3.16 10.78
C ARG A 208 -5.00 -2.80 11.26
N PHE A 209 -4.13 -3.79 11.24
CA PHE A 209 -2.71 -3.67 11.53
C PHE A 209 -1.95 -3.81 10.23
N THR A 210 -1.15 -2.83 9.88
CA THR A 210 -0.24 -2.91 8.73
C THR A 210 1.17 -2.64 9.24
N ALA A 211 2.10 -3.54 8.95
CA ALA A 211 3.49 -3.41 9.37
C ALA A 211 4.43 -3.51 8.19
N GLY A 212 5.52 -2.75 8.21
CA GLY A 212 6.55 -2.79 7.21
C GLY A 212 7.94 -2.79 7.82
N ALA A 213 8.86 -3.52 7.19
CA ALA A 213 10.27 -3.61 7.55
C ALA A 213 11.10 -4.17 6.38
N GLU A 214 12.42 -4.17 6.50
CA GLU A 214 13.32 -4.76 5.51
C GLU A 214 13.08 -6.27 5.29
N THR A 215 12.65 -7.01 6.33
CA THR A 215 12.44 -8.46 6.24
C THR A 215 11.06 -8.90 6.70
N SER A 216 10.52 -9.95 6.08
CA SER A 216 9.24 -10.56 6.43
C SER A 216 9.21 -11.12 7.87
N SER A 217 10.36 -11.57 8.39
CA SER A 217 10.44 -12.08 9.77
C SER A 217 10.20 -10.97 10.80
N VAL A 218 10.74 -9.77 10.57
CA VAL A 218 10.52 -8.61 11.43
C VAL A 218 9.06 -8.16 11.37
N VAL A 219 8.47 -8.12 10.18
CA VAL A 219 7.05 -7.80 9.98
C VAL A 219 6.15 -8.79 10.72
N ALA A 220 6.39 -10.11 10.54
CA ALA A 220 5.61 -11.15 11.19
C ALA A 220 5.68 -11.07 12.72
N LYS A 221 6.86 -10.79 13.28
CA LYS A 221 7.05 -10.59 14.72
C LYS A 221 6.24 -9.39 15.22
N LEU A 222 6.32 -8.26 14.53
CA LEU A 222 5.62 -7.02 14.90
C LEU A 222 4.11 -7.21 14.85
N LEU A 223 3.58 -7.84 13.80
CA LEU A 223 2.16 -8.15 13.68
C LEU A 223 1.70 -9.17 14.74
N LYS A 224 2.51 -10.17 15.05
CA LYS A 224 2.20 -11.14 16.13
C LYS A 224 2.11 -10.44 17.48
N GLU A 225 3.05 -9.57 17.80
CA GLU A 225 3.04 -8.75 19.01
C GLU A 225 1.78 -7.88 19.07
N SER A 226 1.46 -7.18 17.98
CA SER A 226 0.30 -6.29 17.89
C SER A 226 -1.04 -7.03 18.06
N CYS A 227 -1.16 -8.25 17.50
CA CYS A 227 -2.38 -9.06 17.58
C CYS A 227 -2.50 -9.88 18.87
N SER A 228 -1.39 -10.06 19.61
CA SER A 228 -1.37 -10.86 20.83
C SER A 228 -1.95 -10.16 22.06
N PHE A 229 -2.43 -8.94 21.91
CA PHE A 229 -3.07 -8.19 22.97
C PHE A 229 -4.57 -8.49 23.04
N PRO A 230 -5.01 -9.56 23.76
CA PRO A 230 -6.43 -9.87 23.94
C PRO A 230 -7.16 -8.82 24.79
N GLN A 231 -6.46 -7.82 25.26
CA GLN A 231 -6.94 -6.74 26.12
C GLN A 231 -7.41 -5.49 25.35
N TRP A 232 -7.44 -5.56 24.02
CA TRP A 232 -7.89 -4.42 23.19
C TRP A 232 -9.42 -4.35 23.08
N VAL A 233 -10.14 -5.42 23.42
CA VAL A 233 -11.60 -5.55 23.37
C VAL A 233 -12.15 -5.61 24.77
#